data_f17e68c1af759057367dc21fc9efb249
#
_entry.id   f17e68c1af759057367dc21fc9efb249
#
_cell.length_a   1.000
_cell.length_b   1.000
_cell.length_c   1.000
_cell.angle_alpha   90.00
_cell.angle_beta   90.00
_cell.angle_gamma   90.00
#
_symmetry.space_group_name_H-M   'P 1'
#
loop_
_entity.id
_entity.type
_entity.pdbx_description
1 polymer ?
#
loop_
_entity_poly.entity_id
_entity_poly.type
_entity_poly.pdbx_seq_one_letter_code
_entity_poly.pdbx_strand_id
1 'polypeptide(L)'
;MTATVEVPAYVVPVAADVTFRIRRFLPETDTEPHWEDYTLSLFPTDRVLTALDRIKGELDGSLTFRRSCGHGICGSDAMRINGRNRLACKTLVKDLDISKPITIEAIKGLPLEKDLVVDMEPFFTAYRAVLPFLITEGHEPSKERLQSAEERARFDDTTKCILCACCTTSCPVYWTDGQYFGPAAIVAANRFIFD
;
A
#
# COMPACT_ATOMS: atom_id res chain seq x y z
N MET A 1 14.81 -14.83 46.53
CA MET A 1 14.23 -15.75 45.55
C MET A 1 14.36 -15.11 44.18
N THR A 2 15.37 -15.50 43.43
CA THR A 2 15.60 -15.01 42.05
C THR A 2 14.77 -15.83 41.09
N ALA A 3 13.75 -15.24 40.54
CA ALA A 3 12.95 -15.88 39.48
C ALA A 3 13.85 -16.00 38.23
N THR A 4 14.15 -17.22 37.85
CA THR A 4 14.77 -17.53 36.54
C THR A 4 13.74 -17.32 35.47
N VAL A 5 13.93 -16.30 34.61
CA VAL A 5 13.16 -16.10 33.41
C VAL A 5 13.62 -17.15 32.41
N GLU A 6 12.77 -18.17 32.16
CA GLU A 6 12.99 -19.10 31.06
C GLU A 6 12.79 -18.34 29.73
N VAL A 7 13.88 -18.12 29.00
CA VAL A 7 13.81 -17.61 27.64
C VAL A 7 13.37 -18.78 26.74
N PRO A 8 12.24 -18.68 26.02
CA PRO A 8 11.80 -19.76 25.14
C PRO A 8 12.88 -20.01 24.05
N ALA A 9 13.14 -21.29 23.78
CA ALA A 9 14.12 -21.69 22.78
C ALA A 9 13.77 -21.04 21.43
N TYR A 10 14.74 -20.37 20.81
CA TYR A 10 14.60 -19.79 19.48
C TYR A 10 14.37 -20.91 18.46
N VAL A 11 13.17 -20.99 17.89
CA VAL A 11 12.87 -21.92 16.81
C VAL A 11 13.33 -21.28 15.50
N VAL A 12 14.32 -21.90 14.86
CA VAL A 12 14.78 -21.46 13.53
C VAL A 12 13.65 -21.61 12.53
N PRO A 13 13.21 -20.54 11.85
CA PRO A 13 12.16 -20.64 10.85
C PRO A 13 12.60 -21.57 9.70
N VAL A 14 11.74 -22.49 9.29
CA VAL A 14 11.96 -23.36 8.14
C VAL A 14 11.26 -22.76 6.93
N ALA A 15 11.92 -22.77 5.77
CA ALA A 15 11.31 -22.34 4.53
C ALA A 15 10.23 -23.35 4.09
N ALA A 16 9.16 -22.81 3.50
CA ALA A 16 8.06 -23.60 2.93
C ALA A 16 7.77 -23.15 1.51
N ASP A 17 7.25 -24.06 0.69
CA ASP A 17 6.81 -23.73 -0.65
C ASP A 17 5.48 -22.97 -0.58
N VAL A 18 5.49 -21.76 -1.15
CA VAL A 18 4.36 -20.83 -1.18
C VAL A 18 4.03 -20.53 -2.62
N THR A 19 2.77 -20.72 -2.99
CA THR A 19 2.27 -20.41 -4.33
C THR A 19 1.60 -19.04 -4.34
N PHE A 20 2.04 -18.18 -5.25
CA PHE A 20 1.44 -16.88 -5.55
C PHE A 20 0.65 -16.99 -6.85
N ARG A 21 -0.62 -16.65 -6.79
CA ARG A 21 -1.51 -16.52 -7.95
C ARG A 21 -1.65 -15.07 -8.28
N ILE A 22 -0.94 -14.62 -9.32
CA ILE A 22 -0.85 -13.21 -9.71
C ILE A 22 -1.74 -12.94 -10.91
N ARG A 23 -2.52 -11.86 -10.85
CA ARG A 23 -3.33 -11.40 -11.98
C ARG A 23 -2.44 -10.60 -12.92
N ARG A 24 -2.19 -11.16 -14.09
CA ARG A 24 -1.33 -10.61 -15.13
C ARG A 24 -2.16 -9.88 -16.18
N PHE A 25 -1.55 -8.85 -16.74
CA PHE A 25 -2.08 -8.13 -17.91
C PHE A 25 -0.95 -7.42 -18.64
N LEU A 26 -0.64 -7.85 -19.86
CA LEU A 26 0.31 -7.21 -20.75
C LEU A 26 -0.49 -6.54 -21.88
N PRO A 27 -0.62 -5.21 -21.88
CA PRO A 27 -1.50 -4.50 -22.82
C PRO A 27 -1.09 -4.68 -24.28
N GLU A 28 0.17 -5.08 -24.54
CA GLU A 28 0.70 -5.32 -25.88
C GLU A 28 0.19 -6.65 -26.50
N THR A 29 -0.20 -7.61 -25.66
CA THR A 29 -0.54 -8.99 -26.09
C THR A 29 -1.89 -9.48 -25.58
N ASP A 30 -2.33 -9.00 -24.41
CA ASP A 30 -3.50 -9.53 -23.72
C ASP A 30 -4.74 -8.72 -24.03
N THR A 31 -5.83 -9.40 -24.33
CA THR A 31 -7.16 -8.76 -24.45
C THR A 31 -7.84 -8.60 -23.09
N GLU A 32 -7.56 -9.50 -22.14
CA GLU A 32 -8.12 -9.51 -20.79
C GLU A 32 -7.09 -9.98 -19.76
N PRO A 33 -7.16 -9.50 -18.50
CA PRO A 33 -6.31 -9.98 -17.44
C PRO A 33 -6.55 -11.47 -17.12
N HIS A 34 -5.48 -12.24 -16.96
CA HIS A 34 -5.48 -13.67 -16.64
C HIS A 34 -4.69 -13.97 -15.35
N TRP A 35 -4.76 -15.21 -14.89
CA TRP A 35 -4.07 -15.63 -13.67
C TRP A 35 -2.87 -16.51 -14.01
N GLU A 36 -1.75 -16.26 -13.34
CA GLU A 36 -0.55 -17.09 -13.39
C GLU A 36 -0.10 -17.49 -11.99
N ASP A 37 0.37 -18.71 -11.85
CA ASP A 37 0.84 -19.28 -10.58
C ASP A 37 2.37 -19.38 -10.56
N TYR A 38 2.97 -18.89 -9.46
CA TYR A 38 4.41 -18.94 -9.21
C TYR A 38 4.66 -19.55 -7.83
N THR A 39 5.52 -20.56 -7.74
CA THR A 39 5.88 -21.21 -6.47
C THR A 39 7.31 -20.93 -6.10
N LEU A 40 7.52 -20.48 -4.86
CA LEU A 40 8.81 -20.15 -4.28
C LEU A 40 8.96 -20.76 -2.89
N SER A 41 10.18 -21.19 -2.56
CA SER A 41 10.52 -21.53 -1.17
C SER A 41 10.85 -20.26 -0.39
N LEU A 42 10.05 -19.97 0.65
CA LEU A 42 10.11 -18.72 1.43
C LEU A 42 10.12 -19.01 2.92
N PHE A 43 10.78 -18.13 3.68
CA PHE A 43 10.69 -18.13 5.13
C PHE A 43 9.42 -17.40 5.61
N PRO A 44 8.85 -17.79 6.76
CA PRO A 44 7.68 -17.11 7.34
C PRO A 44 7.87 -15.60 7.54
N THR A 45 9.11 -15.16 7.72
CA THR A 45 9.50 -13.74 7.91
C THR A 45 9.68 -12.98 6.61
N ASP A 46 9.67 -13.66 5.46
CA ASP A 46 9.75 -12.99 4.16
C ASP A 46 8.48 -12.19 3.90
N ARG A 47 8.63 -11.14 3.10
CA ARG A 47 7.52 -10.25 2.72
C ARG A 47 7.01 -10.61 1.35
N VAL A 48 5.75 -10.31 1.09
CA VAL A 48 5.17 -10.46 -0.26
C VAL A 48 6.01 -9.71 -1.30
N LEU A 49 6.52 -8.51 -0.97
CA LEU A 49 7.40 -7.77 -1.87
C LEU A 49 8.68 -8.55 -2.23
N THR A 50 9.30 -9.24 -1.25
CA THR A 50 10.47 -10.10 -1.49
C THR A 50 10.13 -11.24 -2.47
N ALA A 51 8.95 -11.84 -2.33
CA ALA A 51 8.49 -12.87 -3.25
C ALA A 51 8.31 -12.31 -4.68
N LEU A 52 7.70 -11.15 -4.83
CA LEU A 52 7.53 -10.49 -6.14
C LEU A 52 8.89 -10.13 -6.78
N ASP A 53 9.85 -9.63 -5.99
CA ASP A 53 11.20 -9.36 -6.48
C ASP A 53 11.87 -10.63 -6.99
N ARG A 54 11.71 -11.77 -6.27
CA ARG A 54 12.27 -13.05 -6.69
C ARG A 54 11.55 -13.62 -7.91
N ILE A 55 10.22 -13.54 -7.97
CA ILE A 55 9.46 -13.95 -9.18
C ILE A 55 9.98 -13.18 -10.38
N LYS A 56 10.10 -11.86 -10.28
CA LYS A 56 10.60 -11.02 -11.38
C LYS A 56 12.04 -11.32 -11.74
N GLY A 57 12.89 -11.56 -10.78
CA GLY A 57 14.33 -11.77 -11.01
C GLY A 57 14.70 -13.20 -11.44
N GLU A 58 13.95 -14.20 -10.97
CA GLU A 58 14.33 -15.61 -11.09
C GLU A 58 13.41 -16.40 -12.04
N LEU A 59 12.12 -16.03 -12.16
CA LEU A 59 11.10 -16.82 -12.86
C LEU A 59 10.52 -16.09 -14.07
N ASP A 60 10.12 -14.82 -13.92
CA ASP A 60 9.44 -14.08 -14.97
C ASP A 60 9.78 -12.59 -14.96
N GLY A 61 10.74 -12.19 -15.76
CA GLY A 61 11.18 -10.80 -15.89
C GLY A 61 10.13 -9.83 -16.43
N SER A 62 9.04 -10.32 -17.02
CA SER A 62 7.95 -9.48 -17.56
C SER A 62 7.02 -8.93 -16.48
N LEU A 63 6.99 -9.57 -15.27
CA LEU A 63 6.13 -9.13 -14.16
C LEU A 63 6.40 -7.68 -13.80
N THR A 64 5.34 -6.87 -13.79
CA THR A 64 5.42 -5.43 -13.57
C THR A 64 4.69 -5.00 -12.29
N PHE A 65 5.41 -4.32 -11.41
CA PHE A 65 4.88 -3.72 -10.17
C PHE A 65 5.71 -2.52 -9.75
N ARG A 66 5.12 -1.64 -8.94
CA ARG A 66 5.84 -0.49 -8.36
C ARG A 66 6.51 -0.89 -7.05
N ARG A 67 7.75 -0.48 -6.86
CA ARG A 67 8.46 -0.58 -5.58
C ARG A 67 9.42 0.61 -5.40
N SER A 68 9.65 0.98 -4.14
CA SER A 68 10.63 2.00 -3.77
C SER A 68 11.24 1.70 -2.40
N CYS A 69 10.69 2.25 -1.30
CA CYS A 69 11.32 2.20 0.03
C CYS A 69 11.43 0.80 0.65
N GLY A 70 10.50 -0.10 0.37
CA GLY A 70 10.47 -1.47 0.93
C GLY A 70 10.13 -1.55 2.44
N HIS A 71 9.73 -0.45 3.09
CA HIS A 71 9.47 -0.42 4.54
C HIS A 71 8.20 0.33 4.96
N GLY A 72 7.28 0.58 4.01
CA GLY A 72 5.93 1.06 4.30
C GLY A 72 5.79 2.57 4.45
N ILE A 73 6.67 3.37 3.83
CA ILE A 73 6.63 4.83 3.90
C ILE A 73 6.21 5.47 2.57
N CYS A 74 6.61 4.90 1.42
CA CYS A 74 6.31 5.50 0.11
C CYS A 74 4.95 5.11 -0.46
N GLY A 75 4.34 4.02 0.01
CA GLY A 75 3.05 3.53 -0.48
C GLY A 75 3.05 2.95 -1.89
N SER A 76 4.18 2.90 -2.60
CA SER A 76 4.25 2.56 -4.02
C SER A 76 3.87 1.11 -4.34
N ASP A 77 4.08 0.18 -3.40
CA ASP A 77 3.81 -1.24 -3.51
C ASP A 77 2.42 -1.65 -2.96
N ALA A 78 1.48 -0.70 -2.98
CA ALA A 78 0.09 -0.97 -2.65
C ALA A 78 -0.54 -1.88 -3.70
N MET A 79 -1.09 -3.01 -3.25
CA MET A 79 -1.77 -3.98 -4.11
C MET A 79 -2.84 -4.75 -3.33
N ARG A 80 -3.65 -5.51 -4.02
CA ARG A 80 -4.67 -6.32 -3.40
C ARG A 80 -4.16 -7.73 -3.15
N ILE A 81 -3.95 -8.09 -1.87
CA ILE A 81 -3.42 -9.38 -1.42
C ILE A 81 -4.54 -10.14 -0.71
N ASN A 82 -4.91 -11.32 -1.20
CA ASN A 82 -6.04 -12.12 -0.69
C ASN A 82 -7.31 -11.28 -0.50
N GLY A 83 -7.64 -10.47 -1.51
CA GLY A 83 -8.84 -9.64 -1.53
C GLY A 83 -8.80 -8.38 -0.67
N ARG A 84 -7.67 -8.03 -0.03
CA ARG A 84 -7.50 -6.82 0.79
C ARG A 84 -6.39 -5.94 0.26
N ASN A 85 -6.64 -4.63 0.17
CA ASN A 85 -5.59 -3.67 -0.19
C ASN A 85 -4.60 -3.52 0.95
N ARG A 86 -3.31 -3.73 0.67
CA ARG A 86 -2.20 -3.66 1.62
C ARG A 86 -0.90 -3.33 0.89
N LEU A 87 0.12 -2.97 1.67
CA LEU A 87 1.47 -2.81 1.15
C LEU A 87 2.18 -4.18 1.13
N ALA A 88 2.72 -4.56 -0.01
CA ALA A 88 3.45 -5.82 -0.15
C ALA A 88 4.70 -5.86 0.75
N CYS A 89 5.37 -4.74 0.95
CA CYS A 89 6.53 -4.61 1.84
C CYS A 89 6.21 -4.69 3.33
N LYS A 90 4.93 -4.63 3.73
CA LYS A 90 4.49 -4.75 5.13
C LYS A 90 3.77 -6.06 5.42
N THR A 91 3.44 -6.84 4.40
CA THR A 91 2.72 -8.11 4.54
C THR A 91 3.73 -9.26 4.61
N LEU A 92 3.78 -9.94 5.74
CA LEU A 92 4.65 -11.11 5.95
C LEU A 92 3.94 -12.38 5.47
N VAL A 93 4.74 -13.35 4.99
CA VAL A 93 4.24 -14.66 4.56
C VAL A 93 3.52 -15.37 5.70
N LYS A 94 4.04 -15.30 6.94
CA LYS A 94 3.41 -15.90 8.13
C LYS A 94 2.02 -15.35 8.48
N ASP A 95 1.69 -14.14 8.01
CA ASP A 95 0.40 -13.50 8.28
C ASP A 95 -0.67 -13.90 7.25
N LEU A 96 -0.31 -14.78 6.32
CA LEU A 96 -1.17 -15.28 5.24
C LEU A 96 -1.39 -16.80 5.37
N ASP A 97 -2.53 -17.28 4.87
CA ASP A 97 -2.82 -18.71 4.76
C ASP A 97 -2.08 -19.28 3.54
N ILE A 98 -0.92 -19.90 3.78
CA ILE A 98 -0.08 -20.52 2.74
C ILE A 98 -0.56 -21.90 2.30
N SER A 99 -1.60 -22.47 2.93
CA SER A 99 -2.23 -23.73 2.50
C SER A 99 -2.96 -23.58 1.15
N LYS A 100 -3.18 -22.34 0.71
CA LYS A 100 -3.82 -21.97 -0.55
C LYS A 100 -2.94 -20.98 -1.31
N PRO A 101 -3.09 -20.89 -2.64
CA PRO A 101 -2.42 -19.84 -3.40
C PRO A 101 -2.76 -18.45 -2.87
N ILE A 102 -1.72 -17.64 -2.62
CA ILE A 102 -1.85 -16.24 -2.22
C ILE A 102 -2.21 -15.45 -3.47
N THR A 103 -3.41 -14.88 -3.53
CA THR A 103 -3.85 -14.09 -4.68
C THR A 103 -3.30 -12.67 -4.61
N ILE A 104 -2.75 -12.20 -5.72
CA ILE A 104 -2.23 -10.84 -5.88
C ILE A 104 -2.82 -10.19 -7.14
N GLU A 105 -3.40 -9.01 -6.94
CA GLU A 105 -4.01 -8.20 -8.00
C GLU A 105 -3.60 -6.74 -7.83
N ALA A 106 -3.73 -5.95 -8.88
CA ALA A 106 -3.71 -4.50 -8.77
C ALA A 106 -4.84 -4.00 -7.82
N ILE A 107 -4.65 -2.84 -7.20
CA ILE A 107 -5.72 -2.21 -6.40
C ILE A 107 -6.91 -1.89 -7.32
N LYS A 108 -8.16 -2.11 -6.84
CA LYS A 108 -9.38 -1.88 -7.61
C LYS A 108 -9.77 -0.39 -7.66
N GLY A 109 -10.57 -0.03 -8.67
CA GLY A 109 -11.15 1.30 -8.76
C GLY A 109 -10.25 2.36 -9.41
N LEU A 110 -9.09 1.95 -9.91
CA LEU A 110 -8.21 2.75 -10.76
C LEU A 110 -7.96 2.00 -12.07
N PRO A 111 -7.73 2.72 -13.19
CA PRO A 111 -7.46 2.07 -14.49
C PRO A 111 -6.21 1.20 -14.42
N LEU A 112 -6.32 -0.04 -14.92
CA LEU A 112 -5.20 -0.96 -15.01
C LEU A 112 -4.29 -0.58 -16.18
N GLU A 113 -3.00 -0.40 -15.92
CA GLU A 113 -2.00 -0.16 -16.96
C GLU A 113 -1.30 -1.46 -17.39
N LYS A 114 -0.68 -2.16 -16.43
CA LYS A 114 0.04 -3.41 -16.69
C LYS A 114 0.18 -4.20 -15.39
N ASP A 115 -0.15 -5.48 -15.39
CA ASP A 115 -0.04 -6.41 -14.25
C ASP A 115 -0.59 -5.83 -12.92
N LEU A 116 0.29 -5.36 -12.04
CA LEU A 116 -0.04 -4.79 -10.74
C LEU A 116 0.06 -3.25 -10.71
N VAL A 117 0.29 -2.63 -11.86
CA VAL A 117 0.42 -1.18 -12.02
C VAL A 117 -0.90 -0.59 -12.51
N VAL A 118 -1.35 0.46 -11.83
CA VAL A 118 -2.56 1.22 -12.17
C VAL A 118 -2.22 2.68 -12.45
N ASP A 119 -3.06 3.35 -13.22
CA ASP A 119 -3.00 4.81 -13.35
C ASP A 119 -3.45 5.47 -12.05
N MET A 120 -2.55 6.26 -11.45
CA MET A 120 -2.79 6.97 -10.20
C MET A 120 -3.38 8.38 -10.41
N GLU A 121 -3.50 8.84 -11.66
CA GLU A 121 -3.94 10.21 -11.93
C GLU A 121 -5.35 10.53 -11.40
N PRO A 122 -6.36 9.65 -11.50
CA PRO A 122 -7.66 9.90 -10.89
C PRO A 122 -7.59 10.11 -9.38
N PHE A 123 -6.73 9.35 -8.69
CA PHE A 123 -6.50 9.50 -7.25
C PHE A 123 -5.85 10.84 -6.92
N PHE A 124 -4.82 11.24 -7.65
CA PHE A 124 -4.14 12.51 -7.41
C PHE A 124 -4.94 13.73 -7.87
N THR A 125 -5.81 13.58 -8.86
CA THR A 125 -6.76 14.63 -9.24
C THR A 125 -7.74 14.91 -8.09
N ALA A 126 -8.32 13.88 -7.48
CA ALA A 126 -9.17 14.02 -6.30
C ALA A 126 -8.41 14.62 -5.10
N TYR A 127 -7.16 14.22 -4.89
CA TYR A 127 -6.30 14.77 -3.86
C TYR A 127 -6.02 16.27 -4.07
N ARG A 128 -5.67 16.69 -5.29
CA ARG A 128 -5.40 18.10 -5.62
C ARG A 128 -6.64 18.99 -5.52
N ALA A 129 -7.82 18.43 -5.76
CA ALA A 129 -9.08 19.17 -5.72
C ALA A 129 -9.42 19.73 -4.32
N VAL A 130 -8.88 19.16 -3.25
CA VAL A 130 -9.06 19.64 -1.88
C VAL A 130 -7.99 20.66 -1.43
N LEU A 131 -7.18 21.15 -2.37
CA LEU A 131 -6.13 22.17 -2.11
C LEU A 131 -5.21 21.75 -0.94
N PRO A 132 -4.44 20.65 -1.05
CA PRO A 132 -3.67 20.07 0.04
C PRO A 132 -2.36 20.82 0.32
N PHE A 133 -2.48 22.10 0.65
CA PHE A 133 -1.38 22.99 1.00
C PHE A 133 -1.88 24.08 1.95
N LEU A 134 -0.98 24.72 2.67
CA LEU A 134 -1.32 25.81 3.58
C LEU A 134 -1.82 27.02 2.80
N ILE A 135 -3.04 27.45 3.13
CA ILE A 135 -3.62 28.70 2.62
C ILE A 135 -3.57 29.69 3.79
N THR A 136 -2.67 30.67 3.69
CA THR A 136 -2.48 31.66 4.74
C THR A 136 -3.07 32.99 4.29
N GLU A 137 -4.01 33.53 5.06
CA GLU A 137 -4.55 34.86 4.88
C GLU A 137 -3.78 35.86 5.77
N GLY A 138 -3.56 37.06 5.26
CA GLY A 138 -2.98 38.17 6.01
C GLY A 138 -1.49 38.39 5.83
N HIS A 139 -0.90 39.17 6.72
CA HIS A 139 0.50 39.58 6.64
C HIS A 139 1.45 38.42 6.99
N GLU A 140 2.50 38.26 6.19
CA GLU A 140 3.53 37.26 6.50
C GLU A 140 4.26 37.63 7.81
N PRO A 141 4.36 36.71 8.79
CA PRO A 141 5.07 37.00 10.02
C PRO A 141 6.57 37.13 9.74
N SER A 142 7.26 37.91 10.58
CA SER A 142 8.73 38.09 10.47
C SER A 142 9.56 36.87 10.87
N LYS A 143 8.92 35.86 11.44
CA LYS A 143 9.47 34.56 11.85
C LYS A 143 8.50 33.45 11.45
N GLU A 144 8.84 32.18 11.81
CA GLU A 144 7.95 31.03 11.61
C GLU A 144 6.61 31.20 12.31
N ARG A 145 5.56 30.58 11.77
CA ARG A 145 4.26 30.48 12.39
C ARG A 145 4.33 29.50 13.56
N LEU A 146 3.94 29.96 14.73
CA LEU A 146 3.91 29.13 15.93
C LEU A 146 2.64 28.30 15.96
N GLN A 147 2.75 27.06 16.44
CA GLN A 147 1.66 26.12 16.61
C GLN A 147 1.72 25.52 18.02
N SER A 148 0.61 25.53 18.75
CA SER A 148 0.53 24.91 20.07
C SER A 148 0.40 23.37 19.96
N ALA A 149 0.66 22.69 21.08
CA ALA A 149 0.48 21.25 21.16
C ALA A 149 -1.00 20.83 20.94
N GLU A 150 -1.93 21.64 21.42
CA GLU A 150 -3.37 21.43 21.27
C GLU A 150 -3.81 21.58 19.80
N GLU A 151 -3.30 22.58 19.09
CA GLU A 151 -3.57 22.76 17.66
C GLU A 151 -3.00 21.59 16.88
N ARG A 152 -1.75 21.19 17.13
CA ARG A 152 -1.11 20.04 16.49
C ARG A 152 -1.88 18.74 16.70
N ALA A 153 -2.41 18.50 17.91
CA ALA A 153 -3.15 17.29 18.23
C ALA A 153 -4.44 17.14 17.39
N ARG A 154 -5.00 18.22 16.84
CA ARG A 154 -6.23 18.18 16.03
C ARG A 154 -6.05 17.44 14.71
N PHE A 155 -4.84 17.44 14.15
CA PHE A 155 -4.57 16.85 12.83
C PHE A 155 -3.36 15.90 12.80
N ASP A 156 -2.70 15.62 13.93
CA ASP A 156 -1.49 14.80 13.97
C ASP A 156 -1.66 13.43 13.30
N ASP A 157 -2.79 12.76 13.53
CA ASP A 157 -3.07 11.47 12.90
C ASP A 157 -3.19 11.56 11.37
N THR A 158 -3.64 12.68 10.84
CA THR A 158 -3.79 12.87 9.38
C THR A 158 -2.45 13.02 8.66
N THR A 159 -1.40 13.44 9.38
CA THR A 159 -0.03 13.54 8.83
C THR A 159 0.60 12.18 8.53
N LYS A 160 0.04 11.09 9.04
CA LYS A 160 0.50 9.72 8.82
C LYS A 160 0.09 9.16 7.46
N CYS A 161 -0.72 9.91 6.70
CA CYS A 161 -1.12 9.50 5.35
C CYS A 161 0.09 9.49 4.40
N ILE A 162 0.32 8.33 3.76
CA ILE A 162 1.43 8.12 2.81
C ILE A 162 0.96 8.09 1.34
N LEU A 163 -0.28 8.48 1.07
CA LEU A 163 -0.89 8.53 -0.27
C LEU A 163 -0.81 7.19 -1.06
N CYS A 164 -0.92 6.07 -0.36
CA CYS A 164 -0.86 4.73 -0.98
C CYS A 164 -2.15 4.30 -1.69
N ALA A 165 -3.20 5.10 -1.65
CA ALA A 165 -4.53 4.85 -2.20
C ALA A 165 -5.30 3.63 -1.63
N CYS A 166 -4.75 2.82 -0.73
CA CYS A 166 -5.41 1.63 -0.21
C CYS A 166 -6.81 1.90 0.37
N CYS A 167 -7.00 2.97 1.14
CA CYS A 167 -8.29 3.34 1.73
C CYS A 167 -9.28 3.82 0.67
N THR A 168 -8.86 4.67 -0.26
CA THR A 168 -9.71 5.21 -1.33
C THR A 168 -10.18 4.09 -2.25
N THR A 169 -9.27 3.23 -2.70
CA THR A 169 -9.59 2.13 -3.60
C THR A 169 -10.29 0.93 -2.90
N SER A 170 -10.39 0.94 -1.58
CA SER A 170 -11.22 -0.02 -0.82
C SER A 170 -12.61 0.53 -0.49
N CYS A 171 -12.87 1.81 -0.77
CA CYS A 171 -14.12 2.46 -0.41
C CYS A 171 -15.21 2.15 -1.43
N PRO A 172 -16.35 1.51 -1.03
CA PRO A 172 -17.43 1.22 -1.97
C PRO A 172 -18.07 2.47 -2.56
N VAL A 173 -18.11 3.58 -1.81
CA VAL A 173 -18.64 4.85 -2.32
C VAL A 173 -17.77 5.39 -3.45
N TYR A 174 -16.44 5.27 -3.35
CA TYR A 174 -15.51 5.69 -4.40
C TYR A 174 -15.74 4.93 -5.73
N TRP A 175 -16.21 3.68 -5.65
CA TRP A 175 -16.49 2.88 -6.86
C TRP A 175 -17.83 3.21 -7.51
N THR A 176 -18.79 3.77 -6.76
CA THR A 176 -20.18 3.96 -7.21
C THR A 176 -20.53 5.41 -7.51
N ASP A 177 -19.85 6.35 -6.86
CA ASP A 177 -20.09 7.79 -7.01
C ASP A 177 -18.83 8.47 -7.58
N GLY A 178 -18.88 8.81 -8.85
CA GLY A 178 -17.78 9.48 -9.57
C GLY A 178 -17.48 10.91 -9.09
N GLN A 179 -18.24 11.47 -8.14
CA GLN A 179 -18.02 12.80 -7.55
C GLN A 179 -17.35 12.72 -6.18
N TYR A 180 -17.28 11.54 -5.57
CA TYR A 180 -16.67 11.37 -4.25
C TYR A 180 -15.13 11.33 -4.33
N PHE A 181 -14.47 12.28 -3.70
CA PHE A 181 -13.01 12.41 -3.72
C PHE A 181 -12.23 11.27 -3.04
N GLY A 182 -12.89 10.48 -2.22
CA GLY A 182 -12.29 9.36 -1.48
C GLY A 182 -11.68 9.74 -0.13
N PRO A 183 -11.46 8.74 0.74
CA PRO A 183 -10.98 8.96 2.11
C PRO A 183 -9.63 9.69 2.19
N ALA A 184 -8.69 9.46 1.28
CA ALA A 184 -7.38 10.12 1.34
C ALA A 184 -7.47 11.64 1.09
N ALA A 185 -8.35 12.08 0.19
CA ALA A 185 -8.59 13.49 -0.05
C ALA A 185 -9.24 14.16 1.18
N ILE A 186 -10.20 13.48 1.85
CA ILE A 186 -10.80 13.98 3.09
C ILE A 186 -9.76 14.09 4.21
N VAL A 187 -8.87 13.12 4.35
CA VAL A 187 -7.75 13.17 5.32
C VAL A 187 -6.84 14.36 5.03
N ALA A 188 -6.52 14.64 3.77
CA ALA A 188 -5.73 15.79 3.37
C ALA A 188 -6.46 17.12 3.65
N ALA A 189 -7.74 17.21 3.32
CA ALA A 189 -8.56 18.39 3.63
C ALA A 189 -8.57 18.68 5.14
N ASN A 190 -8.81 17.65 5.97
CA ASN A 190 -8.78 17.79 7.44
C ASN A 190 -7.43 18.33 7.92
N ARG A 191 -6.33 17.77 7.42
CA ARG A 191 -4.98 18.23 7.77
C ARG A 191 -4.84 19.72 7.53
N PHE A 192 -5.08 20.20 6.31
CA PHE A 192 -4.80 21.58 5.90
C PHE A 192 -5.86 22.60 6.36
N ILE A 193 -7.02 22.15 6.84
CA ILE A 193 -8.01 23.01 7.50
C ILE A 193 -7.58 23.31 8.95
N PHE A 194 -6.92 22.38 9.61
CA PHE A 194 -6.57 22.48 11.03
C PHE A 194 -5.08 22.77 11.30
N ASP A 195 -4.24 22.76 10.27
CA ASP A 195 -2.79 23.04 10.35
C ASP A 195 -2.41 24.55 10.41
#